data_0ade9174c951cff15a0c2de9858ccb0b
#
_entry.id   0ade9174c951cff15a0c2de9858ccb0b
#
_cell.length_a   1.000
_cell.length_b   1.000
_cell.length_c   1.000
_cell.angle_alpha   90.00
_cell.angle_beta   90.00
_cell.angle_gamma   90.00
#
_symmetry.space_group_name_H-M   'P 1'
#
loop_
_entity.id
_entity.type
_entity.pdbx_description
1 polymer ?
#
loop_
_entity_poly.entity_id
_entity_poly.type
_entity_poly.pdbx_seq_one_letter_code
_entity_poly.pdbx_strand_id
1 'polypeptide(L)'
;MSIRRLTISHGWSASLRSLGLLLLALLFCVNNTKAAVYNFTLGGPPPVALNPNTGQTIKMAGSGTFDTVAASVVGAGSYSISNSEGRVIERGNWEATQFSDFEAQGGPSPGIQGGILHLTITLFPKGGDPVTGVPMTVVCPVEDGAFDEDDDLAAVGAFTVPHGGITVFHLLRP
;
A
#
# COMPACT_ATOMS: atom_id res chain seq x y z
N MET A 1 62.49 -32.84 49.64
CA MET A 1 61.34 -31.99 49.79
C MET A 1 61.34 -30.99 48.59
N SER A 2 60.53 -31.34 47.50
CA SER A 2 60.66 -30.69 46.22
C SER A 2 59.36 -29.96 45.96
N ILE A 3 59.40 -28.64 45.91
CA ILE A 3 58.24 -27.73 45.68
C ILE A 3 58.12 -27.53 44.18
N ARG A 4 57.01 -28.05 43.59
CA ARG A 4 56.65 -27.78 42.20
C ARG A 4 55.86 -26.45 42.15
N ARG A 5 56.34 -25.46 41.37
CA ARG A 5 55.64 -24.24 41.03
C ARG A 5 54.62 -24.53 39.95
N LEU A 6 53.35 -24.21 40.22
CA LEU A 6 52.30 -24.16 39.20
C LEU A 6 52.36 -22.82 38.46
N THR A 7 52.59 -22.89 37.16
CA THR A 7 52.48 -21.73 36.28
C THR A 7 51.05 -21.66 35.73
N ILE A 8 50.29 -20.65 36.12
CA ILE A 8 48.95 -20.36 35.58
C ILE A 8 49.12 -19.49 34.33
N SER A 9 48.84 -20.04 33.18
CA SER A 9 48.82 -19.32 31.91
C SER A 9 47.50 -18.56 31.76
N HIS A 10 47.56 -17.24 31.70
CA HIS A 10 46.40 -16.37 31.38
C HIS A 10 46.17 -16.38 29.86
N GLY A 11 45.19 -17.14 29.44
CA GLY A 11 44.71 -17.20 28.06
C GLY A 11 43.27 -16.69 27.93
N TRP A 12 43.02 -15.40 28.26
CA TRP A 12 41.69 -14.82 28.10
C TRP A 12 41.78 -13.41 27.45
N SER A 13 42.17 -13.32 26.20
CA SER A 13 42.11 -12.01 25.49
C SER A 13 41.61 -12.05 24.04
N ALA A 14 41.21 -13.24 23.54
CA ALA A 14 40.77 -13.35 22.14
C ALA A 14 39.24 -13.25 21.90
N SER A 15 38.40 -13.49 22.93
CA SER A 15 36.95 -13.57 22.74
C SER A 15 36.20 -12.24 22.78
N LEU A 16 36.75 -11.17 23.40
CA LEU A 16 36.06 -9.89 23.49
C LEU A 16 36.11 -9.04 22.20
N ARG A 17 37.13 -9.24 21.37
CA ARG A 17 37.26 -8.48 20.10
C ARG A 17 36.29 -8.97 19.02
N SER A 18 35.94 -10.26 19.03
CA SER A 18 35.00 -10.84 18.06
C SER A 18 33.53 -10.45 18.33
N LEU A 19 33.17 -10.24 19.59
CA LEU A 19 31.80 -9.84 19.96
C LEU A 19 31.50 -8.38 19.56
N GLY A 20 32.50 -7.50 19.68
CA GLY A 20 32.36 -6.09 19.29
C GLY A 20 32.17 -5.88 17.79
N LEU A 21 32.84 -6.67 16.95
CA LEU A 21 32.72 -6.62 15.49
C LEU A 21 31.34 -7.14 15.01
N LEU A 22 30.78 -8.17 15.68
CA LEU A 22 29.47 -8.69 15.32
C LEU A 22 28.33 -7.70 15.68
N LEU A 23 28.45 -7.00 16.79
CA LEU A 23 27.49 -5.97 17.20
C LEU A 23 27.52 -4.74 16.29
N LEU A 24 28.71 -4.38 15.79
CA LEU A 24 28.88 -3.25 14.87
C LEU A 24 28.29 -3.58 13.48
N ALA A 25 28.39 -4.82 13.01
CA ALA A 25 27.83 -5.26 11.75
C ALA A 25 26.28 -5.27 11.76
N LEU A 26 25.66 -5.55 12.89
CA LEU A 26 24.20 -5.51 13.06
C LEU A 26 23.63 -4.08 13.04
N LEU A 27 24.43 -3.06 13.43
CA LEU A 27 24.02 -1.67 13.40
C LEU A 27 24.03 -1.04 11.99
N PHE A 28 24.73 -1.65 11.02
CA PHE A 28 24.78 -1.15 9.63
C PHE A 28 23.73 -1.77 8.70
N CYS A 29 22.93 -2.75 9.14
CA CYS A 29 21.77 -3.25 8.41
C CYS A 29 20.51 -2.41 8.65
N VAL A 30 20.63 -1.10 8.86
CA VAL A 30 19.52 -0.19 8.69
C VAL A 30 19.29 -0.11 7.19
N ASN A 31 18.37 -0.92 6.67
CA ASN A 31 17.84 -0.74 5.34
C ASN A 31 17.37 0.71 5.28
N ASN A 32 18.09 1.56 4.54
CA ASN A 32 17.61 2.87 4.13
C ASN A 32 16.43 2.63 3.18
N THR A 33 15.26 2.30 3.72
CA THR A 33 14.01 2.43 2.99
C THR A 33 13.88 3.91 2.69
N LYS A 34 14.20 4.28 1.47
CA LYS A 34 13.99 5.65 1.00
C LYS A 34 12.50 5.94 1.17
N ALA A 35 12.21 7.05 1.85
CA ALA A 35 10.84 7.53 1.96
C ALA A 35 10.31 7.79 0.55
N ALA A 36 9.32 7.03 0.13
CA ALA A 36 8.71 7.24 -1.16
C ALA A 36 7.31 7.80 -0.96
N VAL A 37 7.09 8.98 -1.51
CA VAL A 37 5.78 9.63 -1.53
C VAL A 37 5.19 9.48 -2.92
N TYR A 38 3.97 8.94 -2.97
CA TYR A 38 3.25 8.71 -4.20
C TYR A 38 1.97 9.53 -4.24
N ASN A 39 1.54 9.90 -5.43
CA ASN A 39 0.17 10.30 -5.73
C ASN A 39 -0.54 9.11 -6.36
N PHE A 40 -1.81 8.89 -6.02
CA PHE A 40 -2.69 7.97 -6.73
C PHE A 40 -3.89 8.71 -7.30
N THR A 41 -4.34 8.28 -8.46
CA THR A 41 -5.51 8.85 -9.15
C THR A 41 -6.44 7.73 -9.59
N LEU A 42 -7.72 7.88 -9.25
CA LEU A 42 -8.83 7.04 -9.71
C LEU A 42 -9.61 7.82 -10.75
N GLY A 43 -9.38 7.53 -12.02
CA GLY A 43 -10.08 8.30 -13.05
C GLY A 43 -9.58 8.10 -14.47
N GLY A 44 -10.40 8.47 -15.41
CA GLY A 44 -10.12 8.58 -16.81
C GLY A 44 -10.19 7.36 -17.74
N PRO A 45 -11.13 6.39 -17.65
CA PRO A 45 -12.41 6.30 -16.93
C PRO A 45 -12.27 5.92 -15.45
N PRO A 46 -13.26 6.31 -14.61
CA PRO A 46 -13.27 5.93 -13.21
C PRO A 46 -13.36 4.40 -13.02
N PRO A 47 -12.54 3.83 -12.14
CA PRO A 47 -12.55 2.40 -11.88
C PRO A 47 -13.86 1.93 -11.23
N VAL A 48 -14.22 0.67 -11.53
CA VAL A 48 -15.46 0.02 -11.13
C VAL A 48 -15.15 -1.33 -10.50
N ALA A 49 -15.84 -1.66 -9.41
CA ALA A 49 -15.82 -3.01 -8.84
C ALA A 49 -17.26 -3.55 -8.66
N LEU A 50 -17.42 -4.86 -8.84
CA LEU A 50 -18.67 -5.59 -8.72
C LEU A 50 -18.77 -6.28 -7.37
N ASN A 51 -19.96 -6.23 -6.74
CA ASN A 51 -20.32 -7.10 -5.64
C ASN A 51 -20.90 -8.42 -6.20
N PRO A 52 -20.17 -9.54 -6.07
CA PRO A 52 -20.59 -10.81 -6.66
C PRO A 52 -21.86 -11.39 -6.05
N ASN A 53 -22.24 -10.97 -4.84
CA ASN A 53 -23.43 -11.50 -4.16
C ASN A 53 -24.72 -10.78 -4.57
N THR A 54 -24.62 -9.51 -4.98
CA THR A 54 -25.81 -8.67 -5.27
C THR A 54 -25.89 -8.22 -6.73
N GLY A 55 -24.80 -8.37 -7.49
CA GLY A 55 -24.70 -7.84 -8.84
C GLY A 55 -24.64 -6.30 -8.91
N GLN A 56 -24.48 -5.63 -7.76
CA GLN A 56 -24.30 -4.19 -7.71
C GLN A 56 -22.86 -3.83 -8.09
N THR A 57 -22.68 -2.63 -8.64
CA THR A 57 -21.34 -2.09 -8.95
C THR A 57 -21.10 -0.81 -8.17
N ILE A 58 -19.87 -0.60 -7.71
CA ILE A 58 -19.38 0.68 -7.20
C ILE A 58 -18.41 1.29 -8.22
N LYS A 59 -18.61 2.56 -8.53
CA LYS A 59 -17.70 3.38 -9.35
C LYS A 59 -17.06 4.41 -8.43
N MET A 60 -15.73 4.53 -8.51
CA MET A 60 -14.93 5.43 -7.67
C MET A 60 -14.21 6.46 -8.54
N ALA A 61 -14.12 7.69 -8.09
CA ALA A 61 -13.30 8.74 -8.69
C ALA A 61 -12.65 9.57 -7.59
N GLY A 62 -11.44 10.06 -7.83
CA GLY A 62 -10.72 10.88 -6.86
C GLY A 62 -9.21 10.69 -6.93
N SER A 63 -8.53 11.23 -5.94
CA SER A 63 -7.07 11.13 -5.86
C SER A 63 -6.59 11.30 -4.42
N GLY A 64 -5.31 11.02 -4.22
CA GLY A 64 -4.68 11.21 -2.94
C GLY A 64 -3.17 11.09 -3.01
N THR A 65 -2.54 11.23 -1.87
CA THR A 65 -1.11 10.99 -1.68
C THR A 65 -0.89 10.04 -0.51
N PHE A 66 0.15 9.22 -0.58
CA PHE A 66 0.57 8.38 0.53
C PHE A 66 2.09 8.36 0.66
N ASP A 67 2.54 8.15 1.88
CA ASP A 67 3.95 8.04 2.25
C ASP A 67 4.17 6.65 2.86
N THR A 68 5.02 5.85 2.21
CA THR A 68 5.27 4.46 2.61
C THR A 68 6.07 4.33 3.89
N VAL A 69 6.85 5.35 4.27
CA VAL A 69 7.67 5.36 5.49
C VAL A 69 6.90 5.97 6.66
N ALA A 70 6.22 7.09 6.43
CA ALA A 70 5.35 7.68 7.45
C ALA A 70 4.06 6.88 7.70
N ALA A 71 3.80 5.85 6.86
CA ALA A 71 2.58 5.04 6.89
C ALA A 71 1.31 5.92 6.92
N SER A 72 1.27 6.94 6.06
CA SER A 72 0.21 7.93 6.05
C SER A 72 -0.42 8.09 4.67
N VAL A 73 -1.70 8.45 4.66
CA VAL A 73 -2.47 8.70 3.44
C VAL A 73 -3.40 9.89 3.63
N VAL A 74 -3.54 10.67 2.57
CA VAL A 74 -4.58 11.69 2.43
C VAL A 74 -5.19 11.53 1.05
N GLY A 75 -6.50 11.39 0.96
CA GLY A 75 -7.19 11.24 -0.31
C GLY A 75 -8.68 11.40 -0.15
N ALA A 76 -9.33 11.83 -1.23
CA ALA A 76 -10.77 12.01 -1.24
C ALA A 76 -11.31 11.94 -2.67
N GLY A 77 -12.61 11.74 -2.76
CA GLY A 77 -13.30 11.73 -4.05
C GLY A 77 -14.78 11.45 -3.94
N SER A 78 -15.35 10.98 -5.02
CA SER A 78 -16.76 10.65 -5.11
C SER A 78 -16.95 9.17 -5.48
N TYR A 79 -18.11 8.64 -5.13
CA TYR A 79 -18.53 7.31 -5.55
C TYR A 79 -20.01 7.28 -5.98
N SER A 80 -20.34 6.24 -6.72
CA SER A 80 -21.73 5.88 -6.99
C SER A 80 -21.89 4.36 -7.01
N ILE A 81 -23.01 3.89 -6.45
CA ILE A 81 -23.41 2.49 -6.50
C ILE A 81 -24.59 2.36 -7.45
N SER A 82 -24.49 1.39 -8.37
CA SER A 82 -25.55 1.02 -9.28
C SER A 82 -26.07 -0.37 -8.96
N ASN A 83 -27.38 -0.61 -9.19
CA ASN A 83 -27.93 -1.95 -9.10
C ASN A 83 -27.53 -2.80 -10.33
N SER A 84 -27.93 -4.07 -10.35
CA SER A 84 -27.65 -5.02 -11.45
C SER A 84 -28.24 -4.59 -12.80
N GLU A 85 -29.19 -3.66 -12.82
CA GLU A 85 -29.77 -3.09 -14.03
C GLU A 85 -29.01 -1.82 -14.51
N GLY A 86 -27.91 -1.44 -13.82
CA GLY A 86 -27.12 -0.25 -14.13
C GLY A 86 -27.70 1.08 -13.62
N ARG A 87 -28.82 1.04 -12.89
CA ARG A 87 -29.43 2.24 -12.32
C ARG A 87 -28.70 2.65 -11.05
N VAL A 88 -28.27 3.91 -10.96
CA VAL A 88 -27.64 4.45 -9.75
C VAL A 88 -28.64 4.51 -8.61
N ILE A 89 -28.31 3.84 -7.50
CA ILE A 89 -29.12 3.74 -6.28
C ILE A 89 -28.51 4.51 -5.10
N GLU A 90 -27.21 4.79 -5.14
CA GLU A 90 -26.52 5.56 -4.12
C GLU A 90 -25.41 6.42 -4.74
N ARG A 91 -25.13 7.57 -4.12
CA ARG A 91 -23.99 8.44 -4.43
C ARG A 91 -23.46 9.06 -3.16
N GLY A 92 -22.18 9.38 -3.15
CA GLY A 92 -21.54 10.04 -2.03
C GLY A 92 -20.12 10.45 -2.31
N ASN A 93 -19.43 10.83 -1.24
CA ASN A 93 -18.01 11.10 -1.25
C ASN A 93 -17.28 10.04 -0.41
N TRP A 94 -15.98 9.94 -0.60
CA TRP A 94 -15.12 9.11 0.22
C TRP A 94 -13.89 9.89 0.67
N GLU A 95 -13.32 9.50 1.82
CA GLU A 95 -12.08 10.03 2.34
C GLU A 95 -11.20 8.88 2.82
N ALA A 96 -9.89 8.95 2.51
CA ALA A 96 -8.91 8.01 3.03
C ALA A 96 -8.62 8.32 4.49
N THR A 97 -8.65 7.29 5.35
CA THR A 97 -8.50 7.43 6.80
C THR A 97 -7.26 6.72 7.35
N GLN A 98 -6.79 5.67 6.65
CA GLN A 98 -5.63 4.91 7.09
C GLN A 98 -4.89 4.29 5.89
N PHE A 99 -3.57 4.43 5.87
CA PHE A 99 -2.67 3.67 5.02
C PHE A 99 -2.43 2.30 5.67
N SER A 100 -2.50 1.23 4.88
CA SER A 100 -2.21 -0.12 5.36
C SER A 100 -0.90 -0.64 4.78
N ASP A 101 -0.78 -0.64 3.45
CA ASP A 101 0.41 -1.15 2.75
C ASP A 101 0.46 -0.67 1.30
N PHE A 102 1.65 -0.77 0.68
CA PHE A 102 1.87 -0.56 -0.74
C PHE A 102 2.92 -1.52 -1.29
N GLU A 103 2.51 -2.37 -2.22
CA GLU A 103 3.39 -3.29 -2.94
C GLU A 103 3.75 -2.69 -4.30
N ALA A 104 4.99 -2.18 -4.42
CA ALA A 104 5.49 -1.62 -5.67
C ALA A 104 5.83 -2.72 -6.67
N GLN A 105 5.35 -2.62 -7.91
CA GLN A 105 5.56 -3.61 -8.99
C GLN A 105 6.45 -3.11 -10.14
N GLY A 106 7.09 -1.96 -9.97
CA GLY A 106 7.83 -1.29 -11.04
C GLY A 106 6.94 -0.33 -11.83
N GLY A 107 7.42 0.15 -12.96
CA GLY A 107 6.63 1.07 -13.78
C GLY A 107 7.19 1.20 -15.20
N PRO A 108 6.36 1.56 -16.19
CA PRO A 108 6.75 1.63 -17.60
C PRO A 108 7.67 2.83 -17.91
N SER A 109 7.74 3.81 -17.02
CA SER A 109 8.57 4.99 -17.20
C SER A 109 8.96 5.62 -15.86
N PRO A 110 10.04 6.43 -15.81
CA PRO A 110 10.42 7.16 -14.61
C PRO A 110 9.26 8.01 -14.07
N GLY A 111 8.96 7.86 -12.77
CA GLY A 111 7.89 8.60 -12.09
C GLY A 111 6.50 7.97 -12.16
N ILE A 112 6.28 6.94 -12.99
CA ILE A 112 5.05 6.16 -13.00
C ILE A 112 5.32 4.79 -12.40
N GLN A 113 4.52 4.40 -11.41
CA GLN A 113 4.69 3.19 -10.64
C GLN A 113 3.46 2.30 -10.76
N GLY A 114 3.67 1.02 -11.07
CA GLY A 114 2.66 -0.01 -10.88
C GLY A 114 2.70 -0.53 -9.44
N GLY A 115 1.59 -1.08 -8.97
CA GLY A 115 1.55 -1.65 -7.63
C GLY A 115 0.15 -1.85 -7.08
N ILE A 116 0.10 -2.28 -5.83
CA ILE A 116 -1.12 -2.54 -5.08
C ILE A 116 -1.11 -1.67 -3.82
N LEU A 117 -2.08 -0.77 -3.69
CA LEU A 117 -2.27 0.08 -2.53
C LEU A 117 -3.44 -0.44 -1.68
N HIS A 118 -3.18 -0.73 -0.43
CA HIS A 118 -4.19 -1.07 0.57
C HIS A 118 -4.41 0.09 1.53
N LEU A 119 -5.65 0.51 1.67
CA LEU A 119 -6.02 1.60 2.57
C LEU A 119 -7.43 1.39 3.16
N THR A 120 -7.75 2.16 4.19
CA THR A 120 -9.10 2.23 4.76
C THR A 120 -9.70 3.58 4.42
N ILE A 121 -10.98 3.58 4.07
CA ILE A 121 -11.74 4.78 3.74
C ILE A 121 -12.98 4.91 4.63
N THR A 122 -13.53 6.11 4.67
CA THR A 122 -14.89 6.39 5.10
C THR A 122 -15.73 6.80 3.89
N LEU A 123 -16.86 6.16 3.71
CA LEU A 123 -17.87 6.56 2.72
C LEU A 123 -18.89 7.51 3.38
N PHE A 124 -19.23 8.58 2.68
CA PHE A 124 -20.24 9.58 3.07
C PHE A 124 -21.41 9.55 2.09
N PRO A 125 -22.40 8.66 2.30
CA PRO A 125 -23.58 8.60 1.44
C PRO A 125 -24.35 9.91 1.45
N LYS A 126 -24.88 10.32 0.30
CA LYS A 126 -25.74 11.49 0.23
C LYS A 126 -27.08 11.20 0.90
N GLY A 127 -27.28 11.74 2.11
CA GLY A 127 -28.51 11.58 2.90
C GLY A 127 -28.52 10.33 3.80
N GLY A 128 -27.35 9.73 4.05
CA GLY A 128 -27.14 8.64 5.00
C GLY A 128 -26.02 8.93 6.00
N ASP A 129 -25.87 8.04 6.97
CA ASP A 129 -24.77 8.11 7.95
C ASP A 129 -23.45 7.66 7.32
N PRO A 130 -22.30 8.19 7.77
CA PRO A 130 -21.00 7.76 7.32
C PRO A 130 -20.75 6.27 7.61
N VAL A 131 -20.17 5.55 6.65
CA VAL A 131 -19.72 4.17 6.78
C VAL A 131 -18.21 4.19 6.93
N THR A 132 -17.72 3.94 8.15
CA THR A 132 -16.30 4.00 8.50
C THR A 132 -15.63 2.63 8.40
N GLY A 133 -14.30 2.62 8.26
CA GLY A 133 -13.51 1.38 8.31
C GLY A 133 -13.68 0.50 7.06
N VAL A 134 -14.06 1.07 5.92
CA VAL A 134 -14.22 0.31 4.66
C VAL A 134 -12.85 0.04 4.06
N PRO A 135 -12.43 -1.23 3.89
CA PRO A 135 -11.19 -1.55 3.21
C PRO A 135 -11.30 -1.20 1.72
N MET A 136 -10.23 -0.65 1.17
CA MET A 136 -10.10 -0.35 -0.25
C MET A 136 -8.75 -0.84 -0.75
N THR A 137 -8.76 -1.55 -1.87
CA THR A 137 -7.57 -1.96 -2.60
C THR A 137 -7.57 -1.30 -3.98
N VAL A 138 -6.52 -0.58 -4.27
CA VAL A 138 -6.29 0.07 -5.57
C VAL A 138 -5.14 -0.65 -6.24
N VAL A 139 -5.36 -1.14 -7.45
CA VAL A 139 -4.36 -1.83 -8.26
C VAL A 139 -4.05 -0.98 -9.49
N CYS A 140 -2.78 -0.88 -9.82
CA CYS A 140 -2.29 -0.38 -11.11
C CYS A 140 -1.34 -1.46 -11.63
N PRO A 141 -1.86 -2.47 -12.34
CA PRO A 141 -1.04 -3.58 -12.80
C PRO A 141 -0.08 -3.12 -13.88
N VAL A 142 1.11 -3.70 -13.89
CA VAL A 142 2.11 -3.52 -14.94
C VAL A 142 2.51 -4.90 -15.42
N GLU A 143 2.04 -5.28 -16.60
CA GLU A 143 2.46 -6.48 -17.30
C GLU A 143 3.36 -6.11 -18.47
N ASP A 144 4.52 -6.78 -18.60
CA ASP A 144 5.51 -6.57 -19.67
C ASP A 144 5.91 -5.10 -19.93
N GLY A 145 5.83 -4.25 -18.89
CA GLY A 145 6.15 -2.82 -18.96
C GLY A 145 5.02 -1.95 -19.53
N ALA A 146 3.83 -2.47 -19.69
CA ALA A 146 2.60 -1.76 -20.06
C ALA A 146 1.56 -1.86 -18.93
N PHE A 147 0.63 -0.91 -18.88
CA PHE A 147 -0.53 -1.00 -17.98
C PHE A 147 -1.56 -1.97 -18.55
N ASP A 148 -2.09 -2.84 -17.69
CA ASP A 148 -3.28 -3.63 -17.98
C ASP A 148 -4.51 -2.85 -17.46
N GLU A 149 -5.42 -2.49 -18.35
CA GLU A 149 -6.58 -1.63 -18.04
C GLU A 149 -7.75 -2.39 -17.40
N ASP A 150 -7.66 -3.74 -17.30
CA ASP A 150 -8.80 -4.56 -16.88
C ASP A 150 -8.93 -4.73 -15.35
N ASP A 151 -7.87 -4.48 -14.55
CA ASP A 151 -7.79 -4.85 -13.13
C ASP A 151 -7.57 -3.68 -12.15
N ASP A 152 -7.83 -2.44 -12.53
CA ASP A 152 -7.38 -1.23 -11.82
C ASP A 152 -8.00 -0.98 -10.43
N LEU A 153 -9.22 -1.40 -10.15
CA LEU A 153 -9.82 -1.32 -8.82
C LEU A 153 -10.17 -2.71 -8.32
N ALA A 154 -9.36 -3.25 -7.40
CA ALA A 154 -9.56 -4.61 -6.94
C ALA A 154 -10.72 -4.77 -5.97
N ALA A 155 -10.89 -3.84 -5.01
CA ALA A 155 -11.94 -3.99 -4.01
C ALA A 155 -12.30 -2.69 -3.28
N VAL A 156 -13.58 -2.57 -2.90
CA VAL A 156 -14.09 -1.60 -1.92
C VAL A 156 -15.16 -2.30 -1.06
N GLY A 157 -14.81 -2.65 0.17
CA GLY A 157 -15.72 -3.40 1.06
C GLY A 157 -16.18 -4.71 0.44
N ALA A 158 -17.47 -4.82 0.16
CA ALA A 158 -18.09 -6.01 -0.44
C ALA A 158 -18.00 -6.06 -1.98
N PHE A 159 -17.50 -5.02 -2.61
CA PHE A 159 -17.26 -4.96 -4.05
C PHE A 159 -15.84 -5.46 -4.31
N THR A 160 -15.71 -6.71 -4.76
CA THR A 160 -14.41 -7.42 -4.78
C THR A 160 -14.01 -7.95 -6.16
N VAL A 161 -14.81 -7.70 -7.18
CA VAL A 161 -14.50 -8.14 -8.55
C VAL A 161 -14.22 -6.90 -9.39
N PRO A 162 -12.98 -6.73 -9.91
CA PRO A 162 -12.64 -5.64 -10.83
C PRO A 162 -13.54 -5.66 -12.07
N HIS A 163 -13.88 -4.49 -12.58
CA HIS A 163 -14.76 -4.34 -13.73
C HIS A 163 -14.37 -3.15 -14.62
N GLY A 164 -13.07 -2.91 -14.74
CA GLY A 164 -12.49 -1.88 -15.57
C GLY A 164 -12.35 -0.52 -14.90
N GLY A 165 -11.68 0.38 -15.57
CA GLY A 165 -11.31 1.71 -15.13
C GLY A 165 -9.82 1.99 -15.31
N ILE A 166 -9.32 3.10 -14.82
CA ILE A 166 -7.90 3.43 -14.83
C ILE A 166 -7.47 3.96 -13.47
N THR A 167 -6.39 3.41 -12.95
CA THR A 167 -5.66 3.93 -11.79
C THR A 167 -4.22 4.23 -12.17
N VAL A 168 -3.63 5.23 -11.54
CA VAL A 168 -2.23 5.60 -11.79
C VAL A 168 -1.57 5.97 -10.47
N PHE A 169 -0.36 5.43 -10.26
CA PHE A 169 0.54 5.88 -9.20
C PHE A 169 1.68 6.71 -9.77
N HIS A 170 1.89 7.91 -9.23
CA HIS A 170 3.02 8.76 -9.56
C HIS A 170 3.96 8.88 -8.36
N LEU A 171 5.23 8.54 -8.57
CA LEU A 171 6.28 8.79 -7.59
C LEU A 171 6.58 10.29 -7.54
N LEU A 172 6.29 10.93 -6.42
CA LEU A 172 6.54 12.36 -6.20
C LEU A 172 7.94 12.62 -5.63
N ARG A 173 8.40 11.77 -4.72
CA ARG A 173 9.72 11.84 -4.09
C ARG A 173 10.21 10.42 -3.76
N PRO A 174 11.45 10.08 -4.17
CA PRO A 174 12.09 8.81 -3.81
C PRO A 174 12.65 8.83 -2.38
#